data_bbfb209224cf7da61ee3d296621f3d22
#
_entry.id   bbfb209224cf7da61ee3d296621f3d22
#
_cell.length_a   1.000
_cell.length_b   1.000
_cell.length_c   1.000
_cell.angle_alpha   90.00
_cell.angle_beta   90.00
_cell.angle_gamma   90.00
#
_symmetry.space_group_name_H-M   'P 1'
#
loop_
_entity.id
_entity.type
_entity.pdbx_description
1 polymer ?
#
loop_
_entity_poly.entity_id
_entity_poly.type
_entity_poly.pdbx_seq_one_letter_code
_entity_poly.pdbx_strand_id
1 'polypeptide(L)'
;MDCSMKKLTILDGGMGREVKRMEAPFSQPLWSAQALIESPEFVYQAHNNFIHAGAEIIIANSYACVPFHLGQALYDQKGSDLARFAAQIARECADKTSTLVQVAGCIPPAFGSYRPDLFEPKLGGIIFRTLFDAQEDYVDLWLAETICSLEELKCLQSVFASSTKPTAYAFSLNDDSLETALLRSGETVIQAIEHIVQSADNTNTISVYFNCSVPEVMAKAVSDTKAVLNQHKLDIEIGVYANNFTAIKSNHEANSALQSMRELSPEEYLAFAQEWHLRGATIIGGCCGIGPDHIKALSDWKASL
;
A
#
# COMPACT_ATOMS: atom_id res chain seq x y z
N MET A 1 33.49 -2.11 -6.60
CA MET A 1 32.13 -1.69 -6.21
C MET A 1 31.38 -2.98 -5.93
N ASP A 2 31.20 -3.28 -4.65
CA ASP A 2 30.48 -4.48 -4.22
C ASP A 2 29.00 -4.24 -4.51
N CYS A 3 28.50 -4.83 -5.59
CA CYS A 3 27.10 -4.75 -5.98
C CYS A 3 26.37 -5.95 -5.33
N SER A 4 26.43 -6.01 -3.99
CA SER A 4 25.52 -6.91 -3.28
C SER A 4 24.11 -6.36 -3.50
N MET A 5 23.29 -7.06 -4.30
CA MET A 5 21.88 -6.73 -4.41
C MET A 5 21.29 -6.71 -2.98
N LYS A 6 20.59 -5.63 -2.61
CA LYS A 6 19.92 -5.57 -1.32
C LYS A 6 18.98 -6.77 -1.19
N LYS A 7 18.88 -7.30 0.02
CA LYS A 7 17.99 -8.43 0.31
C LYS A 7 16.56 -8.05 -0.03
N LEU A 8 15.89 -8.88 -0.84
CA LEU A 8 14.47 -8.71 -1.16
C LEU A 8 13.61 -8.96 0.08
N THR A 9 12.64 -8.09 0.34
CA THR A 9 11.61 -8.24 1.38
C THR A 9 10.25 -8.47 0.73
N ILE A 10 9.47 -9.40 1.26
CA ILE A 10 8.15 -9.75 0.73
C ILE A 10 7.07 -9.05 1.56
N LEU A 11 6.31 -8.18 0.89
CA LEU A 11 5.10 -7.57 1.42
C LEU A 11 3.90 -8.50 1.16
N ASP A 12 2.81 -8.33 1.88
CA ASP A 12 1.57 -9.07 1.67
C ASP A 12 0.85 -8.74 0.34
N GLY A 13 -0.35 -9.27 0.16
CA GLY A 13 -1.18 -9.11 -1.02
C GLY A 13 -2.49 -8.37 -0.76
N GLY A 14 -3.41 -8.45 -1.71
CA GLY A 14 -4.66 -7.71 -1.71
C GLY A 14 -5.71 -8.24 -0.71
N MET A 15 -5.73 -7.70 0.51
CA MET A 15 -6.63 -8.08 1.59
C MET A 15 -8.11 -8.14 1.16
N GLY A 16 -8.63 -7.09 0.53
CA GLY A 16 -10.06 -7.02 0.18
C GLY A 16 -10.51 -8.13 -0.78
N ARG A 17 -9.65 -8.54 -1.71
CA ARG A 17 -9.95 -9.64 -2.63
C ARG A 17 -9.74 -11.00 -1.98
N GLU A 18 -8.81 -11.12 -1.04
CA GLU A 18 -8.60 -12.36 -0.30
C GLU A 18 -9.80 -12.68 0.61
N VAL A 19 -10.30 -11.72 1.39
CA VAL A 19 -11.52 -11.94 2.20
C VAL A 19 -12.73 -12.27 1.31
N LYS A 20 -12.85 -11.62 0.14
CA LYS A 20 -13.91 -11.97 -0.83
C LYS A 20 -13.75 -13.38 -1.39
N ARG A 21 -12.52 -13.82 -1.69
CA ARG A 21 -12.23 -15.18 -2.18
C ARG A 21 -12.62 -16.25 -1.16
N MET A 22 -12.50 -15.94 0.13
CA MET A 22 -12.91 -16.80 1.24
C MET A 22 -14.41 -16.72 1.55
N GLU A 23 -15.21 -16.05 0.71
CA GLU A 23 -16.66 -15.87 0.87
C GLU A 23 -17.06 -15.11 2.15
N ALA A 24 -16.15 -14.27 2.69
CA ALA A 24 -16.48 -13.37 3.79
C ALA A 24 -17.55 -12.34 3.38
N PRO A 25 -18.33 -11.79 4.34
CA PRO A 25 -19.21 -10.67 4.08
C PRO A 25 -18.47 -9.53 3.36
N PHE A 26 -18.99 -9.11 2.22
CA PHE A 26 -18.37 -8.12 1.36
C PHE A 26 -19.42 -7.32 0.60
N SER A 27 -19.36 -6.00 0.70
CA SER A 27 -20.18 -5.09 -0.10
C SER A 27 -19.32 -4.03 -0.77
N GLN A 28 -19.81 -3.48 -1.87
CA GLN A 28 -19.07 -2.45 -2.61
C GLN A 28 -18.75 -1.22 -1.76
N PRO A 29 -19.69 -0.62 -0.99
CA PRO A 29 -19.38 0.55 -0.18
C PRO A 29 -18.38 0.25 0.95
N LEU A 30 -18.65 -0.79 1.75
CA LEU A 30 -17.86 -1.11 2.93
C LEU A 30 -16.53 -1.81 2.61
N TRP A 31 -16.42 -2.40 1.43
CA TRP A 31 -15.20 -3.10 1.00
C TRP A 31 -14.77 -4.13 2.06
N SER A 32 -13.47 -4.21 2.38
CA SER A 32 -12.95 -5.13 3.41
C SER A 32 -13.37 -4.77 4.84
N ALA A 33 -13.89 -3.57 5.09
CA ALA A 33 -14.41 -3.20 6.40
C ALA A 33 -15.66 -4.00 6.78
N GLN A 34 -16.44 -4.51 5.81
CA GLN A 34 -17.60 -5.35 6.14
C GLN A 34 -17.16 -6.64 6.83
N ALA A 35 -16.14 -7.34 6.32
CA ALA A 35 -15.59 -8.51 6.99
C ALA A 35 -15.06 -8.15 8.38
N LEU A 36 -14.37 -7.03 8.52
CA LEU A 36 -13.87 -6.55 9.82
C LEU A 36 -14.99 -6.34 10.85
N ILE A 37 -16.16 -5.85 10.41
CA ILE A 37 -17.32 -5.57 11.28
C ILE A 37 -18.09 -6.83 11.62
N GLU A 38 -18.36 -7.69 10.64
CA GLU A 38 -19.32 -8.78 10.75
C GLU A 38 -18.67 -10.14 11.03
N SER A 39 -17.45 -10.35 10.54
CA SER A 39 -16.75 -11.66 10.56
C SER A 39 -15.23 -11.47 10.57
N PRO A 40 -14.66 -10.87 11.64
CA PRO A 40 -13.23 -10.54 11.71
C PRO A 40 -12.31 -11.76 11.62
N GLU A 41 -12.81 -12.96 11.87
CA GLU A 41 -12.07 -14.22 11.68
C GLU A 41 -11.53 -14.39 10.26
N PHE A 42 -12.23 -13.86 9.24
CA PHE A 42 -11.72 -13.87 7.87
C PHE A 42 -10.55 -12.91 7.67
N VAL A 43 -10.51 -11.79 8.40
CA VAL A 43 -9.37 -10.87 8.37
C VAL A 43 -8.15 -11.51 9.01
N TYR A 44 -8.32 -12.20 10.16
CA TYR A 44 -7.27 -13.02 10.76
C TYR A 44 -6.75 -14.08 9.78
N GLN A 45 -7.66 -14.80 9.13
CA GLN A 45 -7.29 -15.85 8.19
C GLN A 45 -6.54 -15.30 6.97
N ALA A 46 -6.96 -14.14 6.43
CA ALA A 46 -6.29 -13.51 5.30
C ALA A 46 -4.85 -13.10 5.65
N HIS A 47 -4.63 -12.46 6.80
CA HIS A 47 -3.27 -12.16 7.26
C HIS A 47 -2.42 -13.42 7.41
N ASN A 48 -2.97 -14.46 8.04
CA ASN A 48 -2.26 -15.75 8.19
C ASN A 48 -1.95 -16.40 6.85
N ASN A 49 -2.86 -16.32 5.86
CA ASN A 49 -2.61 -16.85 4.51
C ASN A 49 -1.41 -16.16 3.86
N PHE A 50 -1.31 -14.83 3.98
CA PHE A 50 -0.15 -14.09 3.45
C PHE A 50 1.14 -14.37 4.22
N ILE A 51 1.10 -14.46 5.54
CA ILE A 51 2.25 -14.85 6.36
C ILE A 51 2.74 -16.25 5.97
N HIS A 52 1.84 -17.23 5.84
CA HIS A 52 2.18 -18.58 5.42
C HIS A 52 2.72 -18.63 3.98
N ALA A 53 2.29 -17.72 3.11
CA ALA A 53 2.84 -17.56 1.77
C ALA A 53 4.24 -16.91 1.75
N GLY A 54 4.71 -16.38 2.89
CA GLY A 54 6.04 -15.84 3.07
C GLY A 54 6.12 -14.32 3.16
N ALA A 55 5.01 -13.63 3.43
CA ALA A 55 5.03 -12.19 3.69
C ALA A 55 5.83 -11.90 4.98
N GLU A 56 6.70 -10.91 4.91
CA GLU A 56 7.53 -10.41 6.03
C GLU A 56 7.02 -9.06 6.54
N ILE A 57 6.18 -8.39 5.76
CA ILE A 57 5.44 -7.19 6.15
C ILE A 57 3.97 -7.44 5.80
N ILE A 58 3.07 -7.20 6.74
CA ILE A 58 1.63 -7.23 6.52
C ILE A 58 1.03 -5.85 6.80
N ILE A 59 0.03 -5.47 6.02
CA ILE A 59 -0.62 -4.16 6.11
C ILE A 59 -1.94 -4.30 6.87
N ALA A 60 -2.17 -3.50 7.90
CA ALA A 60 -3.42 -3.51 8.67
C ALA A 60 -4.64 -3.25 7.77
N ASN A 61 -5.73 -4.00 7.97
CA ASN A 61 -6.96 -3.90 7.17
C ASN A 61 -7.80 -2.65 7.52
N SER A 62 -7.16 -1.48 7.61
CA SER A 62 -7.81 -0.20 7.91
C SER A 62 -8.11 0.66 6.69
N TYR A 63 -7.79 0.17 5.48
CA TYR A 63 -7.98 0.93 4.23
C TYR A 63 -9.41 1.46 4.06
N ALA A 64 -10.41 0.69 4.39
CA ALA A 64 -11.81 1.09 4.27
C ALA A 64 -12.37 1.80 5.52
N CYS A 65 -11.54 2.09 6.53
CA CYS A 65 -11.98 2.77 7.78
C CYS A 65 -12.04 4.30 7.64
N VAL A 66 -12.48 4.80 6.50
CA VAL A 66 -12.64 6.22 6.17
C VAL A 66 -14.10 6.57 5.84
N PRO A 67 -14.52 7.84 5.95
CA PRO A 67 -15.92 8.24 5.66
C PRO A 67 -16.40 7.85 4.28
N PHE A 68 -15.50 7.84 3.30
CA PHE A 68 -15.79 7.47 1.92
C PHE A 68 -16.35 6.04 1.80
N HIS A 69 -15.84 5.09 2.57
CA HIS A 69 -16.29 3.70 2.56
C HIS A 69 -17.35 3.41 3.62
N LEU A 70 -17.18 3.90 4.85
CA LEU A 70 -18.10 3.63 5.95
C LEU A 70 -19.40 4.45 5.88
N GLY A 71 -19.37 5.58 5.15
CA GLY A 71 -20.36 6.63 5.31
C GLY A 71 -20.11 7.44 6.60
N GLN A 72 -20.48 8.73 6.60
CA GLN A 72 -20.14 9.65 7.70
C GLN A 72 -20.66 9.17 9.06
N ALA A 73 -21.91 8.70 9.14
CA ALA A 73 -22.52 8.29 10.40
C ALA A 73 -21.80 7.11 11.07
N LEU A 74 -21.41 6.09 10.30
CA LEU A 74 -20.69 4.93 10.84
C LEU A 74 -19.23 5.29 11.17
N TYR A 75 -18.60 6.12 10.34
CA TYR A 75 -17.27 6.61 10.61
C TYR A 75 -17.20 7.42 11.92
N ASP A 76 -18.13 8.34 12.15
CA ASP A 76 -18.19 9.15 13.37
C ASP A 76 -18.37 8.28 14.63
N GLN A 77 -19.10 7.18 14.51
CA GLN A 77 -19.36 6.27 15.62
C GLN A 77 -18.26 5.27 15.89
N LYS A 78 -17.63 4.72 14.83
CA LYS A 78 -16.76 3.52 14.92
C LYS A 78 -15.48 3.60 14.09
N GLY A 79 -15.24 4.63 13.29
CA GLY A 79 -14.12 4.68 12.37
C GLY A 79 -12.76 4.48 13.06
N SER A 80 -12.53 5.18 14.15
CA SER A 80 -11.31 5.03 14.97
C SER A 80 -11.19 3.63 15.60
N ASP A 81 -12.29 3.09 16.15
CA ASP A 81 -12.27 1.77 16.78
C ASP A 81 -12.05 0.65 15.76
N LEU A 82 -12.62 0.77 14.56
CA LEU A 82 -12.40 -0.18 13.48
C LEU A 82 -10.96 -0.14 12.97
N ALA A 83 -10.36 1.05 12.83
CA ALA A 83 -8.96 1.18 12.43
C ALA A 83 -8.02 0.57 13.49
N ARG A 84 -8.29 0.82 14.78
CA ARG A 84 -7.57 0.20 15.90
C ARG A 84 -7.70 -1.31 15.85
N PHE A 85 -8.90 -1.82 15.70
CA PHE A 85 -9.17 -3.27 15.67
C PHE A 85 -8.48 -3.96 14.48
N ALA A 86 -8.46 -3.31 13.32
CA ALA A 86 -7.72 -3.82 12.16
C ALA A 86 -6.21 -3.97 12.45
N ALA A 87 -5.61 -2.98 13.11
CA ALA A 87 -4.18 -3.03 13.49
C ALA A 87 -3.92 -4.08 14.59
N GLN A 88 -4.84 -4.24 15.55
CA GLN A 88 -4.77 -5.30 16.57
C GLN A 88 -4.75 -6.69 15.95
N ILE A 89 -5.64 -6.96 14.99
CA ILE A 89 -5.69 -8.24 14.27
C ILE A 89 -4.35 -8.52 13.57
N ALA A 90 -3.83 -7.55 12.84
CA ALA A 90 -2.55 -7.70 12.16
C ALA A 90 -1.40 -7.97 13.16
N ARG A 91 -1.36 -7.23 14.28
CA ARG A 91 -0.37 -7.43 15.35
C ARG A 91 -0.46 -8.83 15.96
N GLU A 92 -1.67 -9.29 16.29
CA GLU A 92 -1.88 -10.64 16.81
C GLU A 92 -1.43 -11.74 15.85
N CYS A 93 -1.67 -11.58 14.55
CA CYS A 93 -1.19 -12.52 13.53
C CYS A 93 0.34 -12.54 13.48
N ALA A 94 0.97 -11.37 13.47
CA ALA A 94 2.43 -11.26 13.43
C ALA A 94 3.08 -11.84 14.70
N ASP A 95 2.51 -11.62 15.88
CA ASP A 95 3.05 -12.12 17.15
C ASP A 95 2.91 -13.63 17.34
N LYS A 96 1.94 -14.26 16.67
CA LYS A 96 1.71 -15.72 16.74
C LYS A 96 2.62 -16.52 15.81
N THR A 97 3.28 -15.89 14.86
CA THR A 97 4.22 -16.60 13.96
C THR A 97 5.60 -16.76 14.58
N SER A 98 6.32 -17.81 14.17
CA SER A 98 7.71 -18.02 14.57
C SER A 98 8.73 -17.22 13.75
N THR A 99 8.30 -16.60 12.66
CA THR A 99 9.13 -15.74 11.82
C THR A 99 8.90 -14.28 12.20
N LEU A 100 9.91 -13.43 11.98
CA LEU A 100 9.74 -11.99 12.17
C LEU A 100 8.85 -11.42 11.06
N VAL A 101 7.69 -10.91 11.45
CA VAL A 101 6.75 -10.23 10.55
C VAL A 101 6.49 -8.84 11.11
N GLN A 102 6.67 -7.81 10.29
CA GLN A 102 6.36 -6.42 10.65
C GLN A 102 4.92 -6.08 10.30
N VAL A 103 4.30 -5.22 11.10
CA VAL A 103 2.96 -4.69 10.86
C VAL A 103 3.07 -3.25 10.39
N ALA A 104 2.60 -2.98 9.18
CA ALA A 104 2.45 -1.64 8.64
C ALA A 104 1.07 -1.08 8.95
N GLY A 105 1.02 0.10 9.59
CA GLY A 105 -0.22 0.84 9.77
C GLY A 105 -0.64 1.47 8.45
N CYS A 106 -1.87 1.24 8.04
CA CYS A 106 -2.39 1.72 6.75
C CYS A 106 -3.09 3.08 6.90
N ILE A 107 -2.64 4.06 6.13
CA ILE A 107 -3.34 5.35 5.95
C ILE A 107 -3.74 5.46 4.48
N PRO A 108 -5.03 5.22 4.14
CA PRO A 108 -5.56 5.25 2.78
C PRO A 108 -5.95 6.67 2.33
N PRO A 109 -6.29 6.87 1.03
CA PRO A 109 -6.92 8.10 0.58
C PRO A 109 -8.22 8.42 1.34
N ALA A 110 -8.35 9.65 1.81
CA ALA A 110 -9.49 10.07 2.65
C ALA A 110 -10.83 10.13 1.89
N PHE A 111 -10.79 10.42 0.58
CA PHE A 111 -11.98 10.76 -0.24
C PHE A 111 -12.18 9.82 -1.44
N GLY A 112 -11.58 8.64 -1.39
CA GLY A 112 -11.67 7.63 -2.43
C GLY A 112 -10.39 7.47 -3.23
N SER A 113 -10.17 6.23 -3.68
CA SER A 113 -8.98 5.85 -4.44
C SER A 113 -8.97 6.49 -5.82
N TYR A 114 -7.79 6.90 -6.28
CA TYR A 114 -7.54 7.40 -7.65
C TYR A 114 -8.22 8.74 -7.99
N ARG A 115 -8.63 9.51 -6.97
CA ARG A 115 -9.38 10.76 -7.12
C ARG A 115 -8.67 11.93 -6.42
N PRO A 116 -7.48 12.34 -6.93
CA PRO A 116 -6.75 13.48 -6.36
C PRO A 116 -7.57 14.80 -6.44
N ASP A 117 -8.49 14.88 -7.41
CA ASP A 117 -9.40 16.00 -7.59
C ASP A 117 -10.43 16.19 -6.45
N LEU A 118 -10.66 15.17 -5.64
CA LEU A 118 -11.56 15.22 -4.47
C LEU A 118 -10.83 15.54 -3.17
N PHE A 119 -9.50 15.63 -3.20
CA PHE A 119 -8.74 15.83 -1.98
C PHE A 119 -8.96 17.22 -1.38
N GLU A 120 -9.29 17.26 -0.09
CA GLU A 120 -9.45 18.46 0.71
C GLU A 120 -8.49 18.38 1.90
N PRO A 121 -7.41 19.19 1.94
CA PRO A 121 -6.30 19.01 2.88
C PRO A 121 -6.70 19.10 4.35
N LYS A 122 -7.57 20.02 4.71
CA LYS A 122 -7.96 20.22 6.11
C LYS A 122 -8.73 19.01 6.65
N LEU A 123 -9.73 18.54 5.91
CA LEU A 123 -10.54 17.39 6.32
C LEU A 123 -9.75 16.10 6.16
N GLY A 124 -8.96 15.97 5.10
CA GLY A 124 -8.04 14.85 4.90
C GLY A 124 -7.06 14.69 6.07
N GLY A 125 -6.47 15.79 6.53
CA GLY A 125 -5.57 15.77 7.69
C GLY A 125 -6.24 15.30 8.98
N ILE A 126 -7.51 15.65 9.20
CA ILE A 126 -8.29 15.14 10.35
C ILE A 126 -8.51 13.64 10.25
N ILE A 127 -8.91 13.15 9.06
CA ILE A 127 -9.13 11.72 8.81
C ILE A 127 -7.83 10.93 9.00
N PHE A 128 -6.73 11.38 8.38
CA PHE A 128 -5.42 10.75 8.50
C PHE A 128 -4.94 10.70 9.96
N ARG A 129 -5.10 11.79 10.71
CA ARG A 129 -4.76 11.84 12.15
C ARG A 129 -5.58 10.85 12.96
N THR A 130 -6.88 10.73 12.71
CA THR A 130 -7.74 9.77 13.40
C THR A 130 -7.26 8.33 13.19
N LEU A 131 -6.90 7.96 11.95
CA LEU A 131 -6.39 6.64 11.64
C LEU A 131 -5.00 6.39 12.22
N PHE A 132 -4.14 7.40 12.20
CA PHE A 132 -2.81 7.37 12.80
C PHE A 132 -2.91 7.11 14.31
N ASP A 133 -3.62 7.94 15.05
CA ASP A 133 -3.75 7.82 16.50
C ASP A 133 -4.39 6.49 16.93
N ALA A 134 -5.30 5.95 16.10
CA ALA A 134 -5.98 4.69 16.39
C ALA A 134 -5.06 3.45 16.29
N GLN A 135 -4.06 3.47 15.42
CA GLN A 135 -3.22 2.32 15.10
C GLN A 135 -1.84 2.33 15.76
N GLU A 136 -1.40 3.49 16.32
CA GLU A 136 -0.02 3.75 16.76
C GLU A 136 0.56 2.64 17.65
N ASP A 137 -0.21 2.09 18.59
CA ASP A 137 0.28 1.10 19.56
C ASP A 137 0.54 -0.29 18.96
N TYR A 138 0.03 -0.56 17.74
CA TYR A 138 -0.01 -1.91 17.17
C TYR A 138 0.89 -2.09 15.95
N VAL A 139 1.51 -1.03 15.47
CA VAL A 139 2.26 -1.05 14.20
C VAL A 139 3.76 -0.85 14.43
N ASP A 140 4.57 -1.41 13.54
CA ASP A 140 6.02 -1.25 13.54
C ASP A 140 6.47 -0.09 12.65
N LEU A 141 5.72 0.18 11.59
CA LEU A 141 5.96 1.27 10.64
C LEU A 141 4.64 1.81 10.09
N TRP A 142 4.71 2.97 9.47
CA TRP A 142 3.58 3.62 8.80
C TRP A 142 3.70 3.48 7.29
N LEU A 143 2.59 3.14 6.64
CA LEU A 143 2.47 3.11 5.19
C LEU A 143 1.25 3.93 4.76
N ALA A 144 1.51 5.10 4.20
CA ALA A 144 0.47 5.86 3.52
C ALA A 144 0.31 5.30 2.10
N GLU A 145 -0.90 4.82 1.77
CA GLU A 145 -1.16 4.07 0.55
C GLU A 145 -1.93 4.85 -0.51
N THR A 146 -1.67 4.50 -1.78
CA THR A 146 -2.45 4.98 -2.94
C THR A 146 -2.47 6.50 -3.04
N ILE A 147 -1.36 7.14 -2.67
CA ILE A 147 -1.18 8.60 -2.76
C ILE A 147 -1.22 8.98 -4.24
N CYS A 148 -2.08 9.93 -4.59
CA CYS A 148 -2.33 10.32 -5.97
C CYS A 148 -1.77 11.70 -6.34
N SER A 149 -1.35 12.51 -5.35
CA SER A 149 -0.87 13.88 -5.56
C SER A 149 0.21 14.32 -4.56
N LEU A 150 0.94 15.37 -4.89
CA LEU A 150 1.86 16.02 -3.97
C LEU A 150 1.13 16.69 -2.79
N GLU A 151 -0.11 17.11 -2.99
CA GLU A 151 -0.91 17.73 -1.92
C GLU A 151 -1.28 16.71 -0.84
N GLU A 152 -1.68 15.50 -1.23
CA GLU A 152 -1.89 14.37 -0.32
C GLU A 152 -0.60 14.02 0.43
N LEU A 153 0.52 13.91 -0.29
CA LEU A 153 1.83 13.62 0.31
C LEU A 153 2.19 14.63 1.41
N LYS A 154 2.06 15.93 1.14
CA LYS A 154 2.38 17.00 2.11
C LYS A 154 1.49 16.90 3.36
N CYS A 155 0.21 16.61 3.17
CA CYS A 155 -0.72 16.42 4.27
C CYS A 155 -0.33 15.23 5.15
N LEU A 156 0.01 14.09 4.53
CA LEU A 156 0.47 12.88 5.20
C LEU A 156 1.79 13.10 5.96
N GLN A 157 2.75 13.81 5.37
CA GLN A 157 4.00 14.16 6.03
C GLN A 157 3.77 14.97 7.31
N SER A 158 2.82 15.92 7.29
CA SER A 158 2.47 16.69 8.50
C SER A 158 1.82 15.83 9.59
N VAL A 159 1.09 14.80 9.22
CA VAL A 159 0.55 13.83 10.19
C VAL A 159 1.66 12.96 10.78
N PHE A 160 2.57 12.47 9.95
CA PHE A 160 3.67 11.59 10.37
C PHE A 160 4.81 12.32 11.09
N ALA A 161 4.89 13.64 11.02
CA ALA A 161 5.93 14.44 11.70
C ALA A 161 6.00 14.20 13.22
N SER A 162 4.91 13.76 13.85
CA SER A 162 4.86 13.40 15.27
C SER A 162 5.26 11.96 15.56
N SER A 163 5.44 11.12 14.54
CA SER A 163 5.80 9.71 14.73
C SER A 163 7.29 9.52 14.99
N THR A 164 7.61 8.63 15.92
CA THR A 164 8.97 8.11 16.10
C THR A 164 9.23 6.83 15.31
N LYS A 165 8.18 6.25 14.72
CA LYS A 165 8.25 5.01 13.92
C LYS A 165 8.65 5.34 12.48
N PRO A 166 9.26 4.37 11.78
CA PRO A 166 9.56 4.50 10.35
C PRO A 166 8.31 4.81 9.54
N THR A 167 8.47 5.63 8.49
CA THR A 167 7.39 6.02 7.59
C THR A 167 7.69 5.60 6.16
N ALA A 168 6.63 5.29 5.42
CA ALA A 168 6.67 4.90 4.02
C ALA A 168 5.51 5.54 3.25
N TYR A 169 5.76 5.87 1.98
CA TYR A 169 4.79 6.52 1.10
C TYR A 169 4.61 5.71 -0.18
N ALA A 170 3.38 5.28 -0.46
CA ALA A 170 3.05 4.50 -1.64
C ALA A 170 2.19 5.31 -2.62
N PHE A 171 2.72 5.51 -3.82
CA PHE A 171 2.10 6.31 -4.86
C PHE A 171 1.33 5.45 -5.86
N SER A 172 0.13 5.89 -6.21
CA SER A 172 -0.62 5.35 -7.34
C SER A 172 -0.31 6.12 -8.61
N LEU A 173 0.01 5.36 -9.66
CA LEU A 173 0.48 5.89 -10.93
C LEU A 173 -0.65 6.02 -11.94
N ASN A 174 -0.46 6.88 -12.95
CA ASN A 174 -1.30 6.94 -14.12
C ASN A 174 -1.05 5.71 -15.00
N ASP A 175 -2.05 4.84 -15.13
CA ASP A 175 -1.93 3.57 -15.86
C ASP A 175 -1.78 3.73 -17.38
N ASP A 176 -2.12 4.90 -17.93
CA ASP A 176 -1.99 5.19 -19.38
C ASP A 176 -0.61 5.74 -19.75
N SER A 177 0.28 6.02 -18.78
CA SER A 177 1.57 6.68 -19.01
C SER A 177 2.75 5.73 -18.84
N LEU A 178 3.11 5.03 -19.91
CA LEU A 178 4.20 4.03 -19.91
C LEU A 178 5.59 4.66 -20.02
N GLU A 179 5.73 5.77 -20.74
CA GLU A 179 7.04 6.38 -21.03
C GLU A 179 7.50 7.35 -19.92
N THR A 180 6.54 7.98 -19.25
CA THR A 180 6.79 8.92 -18.15
C THR A 180 6.05 8.45 -16.92
N ALA A 181 6.76 8.21 -15.81
CA ALA A 181 6.11 7.84 -14.56
C ALA A 181 5.42 9.06 -13.95
N LEU A 182 4.08 9.07 -14.00
CA LEU A 182 3.22 10.13 -13.50
C LEU A 182 2.35 9.63 -12.34
N LEU A 183 2.15 10.49 -11.34
CA LEU A 183 1.08 10.32 -10.36
C LEU A 183 -0.28 10.53 -11.06
N ARG A 184 -1.36 10.15 -10.40
CA ARG A 184 -2.71 10.31 -11.00
C ARG A 184 -3.14 11.76 -11.18
N SER A 185 -2.59 12.67 -10.40
CA SER A 185 -2.77 14.13 -10.53
C SER A 185 -1.96 14.76 -11.66
N GLY A 186 -0.98 14.03 -12.23
CA GLY A 186 -0.15 14.47 -13.34
C GLY A 186 1.26 14.94 -12.99
N GLU A 187 1.61 15.07 -11.71
CA GLU A 187 3.00 15.32 -11.32
C GLU A 187 3.85 14.09 -11.61
N THR A 188 5.14 14.32 -11.91
CA THR A 188 6.06 13.21 -12.16
C THR A 188 6.48 12.52 -10.85
N VAL A 189 6.81 11.23 -10.95
CA VAL A 189 7.45 10.50 -9.84
C VAL A 189 8.73 11.22 -9.39
N ILE A 190 9.52 11.75 -10.31
CA ILE A 190 10.72 12.54 -9.98
C ILE A 190 10.38 13.70 -9.05
N GLN A 191 9.33 14.48 -9.35
CA GLN A 191 8.89 15.59 -8.48
C GLN A 191 8.48 15.11 -7.09
N ALA A 192 7.80 13.97 -7.00
CA ALA A 192 7.38 13.41 -5.72
C ALA A 192 8.57 12.96 -4.88
N ILE A 193 9.54 12.27 -5.48
CA ILE A 193 10.73 11.80 -4.77
C ILE A 193 11.66 12.95 -4.38
N GLU A 194 11.84 13.94 -5.28
CA GLU A 194 12.60 15.16 -4.95
C GLU A 194 11.96 15.90 -3.76
N HIS A 195 10.62 15.96 -3.69
CA HIS A 195 9.95 16.55 -2.55
C HIS A 195 10.23 15.78 -1.24
N ILE A 196 10.19 14.44 -1.26
CA ILE A 196 10.52 13.60 -0.09
C ILE A 196 11.98 13.87 0.35
N VAL A 197 12.89 13.87 -0.59
CA VAL A 197 14.34 14.08 -0.33
C VAL A 197 14.62 15.44 0.29
N GLN A 198 13.93 16.48 -0.15
CA GLN A 198 14.15 17.87 0.26
C GLN A 198 13.36 18.26 1.51
N SER A 199 12.38 17.47 1.93
CA SER A 199 11.56 17.82 3.09
C SER A 199 12.35 17.64 4.39
N ALA A 200 12.15 18.55 5.35
CA ALA A 200 12.80 18.51 6.66
C ALA A 200 12.39 17.27 7.49
N ASP A 201 11.23 16.69 7.16
CA ASP A 201 10.61 15.60 7.91
C ASP A 201 10.96 14.20 7.34
N ASN A 202 11.94 14.13 6.44
CA ASN A 202 12.32 12.85 5.80
C ASN A 202 13.19 11.94 6.69
N THR A 203 13.52 12.36 7.88
CA THR A 203 14.42 11.61 8.78
C THR A 203 13.90 10.23 9.17
N ASN A 204 12.58 10.05 9.21
CA ASN A 204 11.93 8.76 9.51
C ASN A 204 11.47 8.01 8.25
N THR A 205 11.67 8.57 7.06
CA THR A 205 11.28 7.91 5.81
C THR A 205 12.29 6.84 5.46
N ILE A 206 11.86 5.57 5.47
CA ILE A 206 12.71 4.42 5.19
C ILE A 206 12.49 3.86 3.79
N SER A 207 11.30 4.07 3.21
CA SER A 207 10.94 3.50 1.91
C SER A 207 9.88 4.31 1.18
N VAL A 208 9.92 4.20 -0.14
CA VAL A 208 8.90 4.72 -1.06
C VAL A 208 8.39 3.58 -1.92
N TYR A 209 7.10 3.58 -2.22
CA TYR A 209 6.45 2.49 -2.93
C TYR A 209 5.63 3.00 -4.12
N PHE A 210 5.32 2.06 -5.02
CA PHE A 210 4.31 2.24 -6.07
C PHE A 210 3.28 1.14 -5.94
N ASN A 211 2.00 1.53 -5.83
CA ASN A 211 0.93 0.58 -5.56
C ASN A 211 -0.34 0.84 -6.37
N CYS A 212 -1.23 -0.15 -6.35
CA CYS A 212 -2.58 -0.05 -6.91
C CYS A 212 -2.64 0.54 -8.33
N SER A 213 -1.66 0.21 -9.15
CA SER A 213 -1.56 0.53 -10.58
C SER A 213 -1.18 -0.73 -11.33
N VAL A 214 -1.34 -0.73 -12.64
CA VAL A 214 -1.00 -1.89 -13.46
C VAL A 214 0.51 -2.18 -13.42
N PRO A 215 0.93 -3.46 -13.51
CA PRO A 215 2.35 -3.83 -13.41
C PRO A 215 3.27 -3.12 -14.42
N GLU A 216 2.75 -2.81 -15.61
CA GLU A 216 3.50 -2.24 -16.73
C GLU A 216 4.10 -0.86 -16.45
N VAL A 217 3.44 -0.04 -15.60
CA VAL A 217 3.91 1.33 -15.29
C VAL A 217 4.96 1.36 -14.17
N MET A 218 5.13 0.27 -13.42
CA MET A 218 5.97 0.25 -12.22
C MET A 218 7.47 0.36 -12.53
N ALA A 219 7.94 -0.31 -13.58
CA ALA A 219 9.36 -0.38 -13.92
C ALA A 219 10.00 1.00 -14.15
N LYS A 220 9.28 1.90 -14.83
CA LYS A 220 9.74 3.28 -15.05
C LYS A 220 9.80 4.07 -13.76
N ALA A 221 8.78 3.95 -12.90
CA ALA A 221 8.73 4.63 -11.62
C ALA A 221 9.87 4.20 -10.68
N VAL A 222 10.17 2.90 -10.64
CA VAL A 222 11.32 2.37 -9.88
C VAL A 222 12.63 2.95 -10.40
N SER A 223 12.83 2.98 -11.72
CA SER A 223 14.06 3.52 -12.34
C SER A 223 14.25 5.01 -12.06
N ASP A 224 13.17 5.81 -12.17
CA ASP A 224 13.20 7.24 -11.90
C ASP A 224 13.53 7.53 -10.42
N THR A 225 12.87 6.79 -9.52
CA THR A 225 13.15 6.88 -8.09
C THR A 225 14.60 6.54 -7.77
N LYS A 226 15.11 5.43 -8.32
CA LYS A 226 16.48 5.00 -8.09
C LYS A 226 17.50 6.04 -8.57
N ALA A 227 17.22 6.70 -9.70
CA ALA A 227 18.08 7.77 -10.22
C ALA A 227 18.13 8.97 -9.26
N VAL A 228 16.98 9.43 -8.74
CA VAL A 228 16.91 10.54 -7.78
C VAL A 228 17.63 10.16 -6.47
N LEU A 229 17.34 8.99 -5.90
CA LEU A 229 17.97 8.55 -4.64
C LEU A 229 19.50 8.44 -4.78
N ASN A 230 19.99 7.92 -5.90
CA ASN A 230 21.44 7.85 -6.19
C ASN A 230 22.08 9.24 -6.30
N GLN A 231 21.41 10.20 -6.95
CA GLN A 231 21.87 11.59 -7.08
C GLN A 231 22.05 12.23 -5.69
N HIS A 232 21.13 11.99 -4.78
CA HIS A 232 21.17 12.51 -3.41
C HIS A 232 21.92 11.61 -2.42
N LYS A 233 22.43 10.46 -2.86
CA LYS A 233 23.16 9.47 -2.03
C LYS A 233 22.36 8.99 -0.82
N LEU A 234 21.06 8.81 -1.00
CA LEU A 234 20.14 8.32 0.03
C LEU A 234 19.88 6.84 -0.10
N ASP A 235 19.85 6.17 1.04
CA ASP A 235 19.59 4.73 1.15
C ASP A 235 18.14 4.46 1.57
N ILE A 236 17.18 5.01 0.80
CA ILE A 236 15.75 4.74 0.95
C ILE A 236 15.40 3.52 0.09
N GLU A 237 14.64 2.58 0.65
CA GLU A 237 14.19 1.39 -0.07
C GLU A 237 13.07 1.72 -1.06
N ILE A 238 12.98 0.92 -2.13
CA ILE A 238 11.93 1.07 -3.15
C ILE A 238 11.04 -0.17 -3.11
N GLY A 239 9.74 0.03 -2.90
CA GLY A 239 8.75 -1.03 -2.87
C GLY A 239 7.80 -0.99 -4.07
N VAL A 240 7.26 -2.15 -4.45
CA VAL A 240 6.22 -2.28 -5.48
C VAL A 240 5.18 -3.30 -5.06
N TYR A 241 3.90 -2.93 -5.14
CA TYR A 241 2.77 -3.83 -4.98
C TYR A 241 1.64 -3.44 -5.95
N ALA A 242 1.76 -3.95 -7.18
CA ALA A 242 0.84 -3.71 -8.28
C ALA A 242 -0.49 -4.47 -8.10
N ASN A 243 -1.49 -4.08 -8.86
CA ASN A 243 -2.77 -4.80 -8.95
C ASN A 243 -2.85 -5.64 -10.25
N ASN A 244 -3.92 -6.45 -10.37
CA ASN A 244 -4.24 -7.13 -11.61
C ASN A 244 -5.49 -6.56 -12.29
N PHE A 245 -5.77 -5.27 -12.09
CA PHE A 245 -6.86 -4.60 -12.80
C PHE A 245 -6.50 -4.33 -14.26
N THR A 246 -7.54 -4.13 -15.09
CA THR A 246 -7.39 -3.36 -16.32
C THR A 246 -7.08 -1.90 -15.95
N ALA A 247 -6.40 -1.18 -16.87
CA ALA A 247 -6.00 0.21 -16.61
C ALA A 247 -7.16 1.08 -16.11
N ILE A 248 -6.92 1.82 -15.03
CA ILE A 248 -7.91 2.71 -14.40
C ILE A 248 -7.80 4.09 -15.03
N LYS A 249 -8.87 4.54 -15.66
CA LYS A 249 -8.93 5.85 -16.33
C LYS A 249 -9.01 6.99 -15.32
N SER A 250 -8.53 8.17 -15.71
CA SER A 250 -8.51 9.38 -14.87
C SER A 250 -9.89 9.87 -14.42
N ASN A 251 -10.95 9.56 -15.18
CA ASN A 251 -12.35 9.90 -14.83
C ASN A 251 -13.09 8.78 -14.09
N HIS A 252 -12.36 7.83 -13.52
CA HIS A 252 -12.93 6.71 -12.78
C HIS A 252 -13.77 7.20 -11.59
N GLU A 253 -15.00 6.70 -11.49
CA GLU A 253 -15.83 6.91 -10.31
C GLU A 253 -15.46 5.86 -9.24
N ALA A 254 -14.76 6.29 -8.21
CA ALA A 254 -14.40 5.44 -7.11
C ALA A 254 -15.67 4.82 -6.47
N ASN A 255 -15.67 3.52 -6.23
CA ASN A 255 -16.79 2.74 -5.66
C ASN A 255 -18.08 2.65 -6.49
N SER A 256 -18.17 3.16 -7.71
CA SER A 256 -19.38 3.03 -8.52
C SER A 256 -19.59 1.61 -9.05
N ALA A 257 -18.50 0.88 -9.31
CA ALA A 257 -18.51 -0.50 -9.78
C ALA A 257 -17.24 -1.25 -9.35
N LEU A 258 -17.31 -2.58 -9.28
CA LEU A 258 -16.11 -3.41 -9.13
C LEU A 258 -15.23 -3.25 -10.37
N GLN A 259 -13.94 -2.94 -10.14
CA GLN A 259 -12.97 -2.87 -11.23
C GLN A 259 -12.86 -4.21 -11.96
N SER A 260 -12.77 -4.13 -13.29
CA SER A 260 -12.50 -5.30 -14.11
C SER A 260 -11.10 -5.81 -13.83
N MET A 261 -11.01 -7.11 -13.56
CA MET A 261 -9.75 -7.80 -13.37
C MET A 261 -9.33 -8.45 -14.68
N ARG A 262 -8.04 -8.53 -14.91
CA ARG A 262 -7.45 -9.38 -15.94
C ARG A 262 -6.91 -10.65 -15.29
N GLU A 263 -6.75 -11.71 -16.07
CA GLU A 263 -5.99 -12.85 -15.62
C GLU A 263 -4.51 -12.47 -15.56
N LEU A 264 -3.89 -12.74 -14.43
CA LEU A 264 -2.46 -12.56 -14.20
C LEU A 264 -2.01 -13.67 -13.27
N SER A 265 -1.34 -14.67 -13.82
CA SER A 265 -0.88 -15.82 -13.04
C SER A 265 0.27 -15.43 -12.07
N PRO A 266 0.54 -16.24 -11.04
CA PRO A 266 1.71 -16.04 -10.18
C PRO A 266 3.02 -15.96 -10.96
N GLU A 267 3.19 -16.75 -12.02
CA GLU A 267 4.39 -16.75 -12.88
C GLU A 267 4.51 -15.46 -13.71
N GLU A 268 3.41 -14.97 -14.26
CA GLU A 268 3.39 -13.71 -14.99
C GLU A 268 3.68 -12.52 -14.07
N TYR A 269 3.10 -12.52 -12.87
CA TYR A 269 3.39 -11.50 -11.86
C TYR A 269 4.85 -11.54 -11.41
N LEU A 270 5.40 -12.75 -11.21
CA LEU A 270 6.80 -12.94 -10.87
C LEU A 270 7.75 -12.36 -11.93
N ALA A 271 7.42 -12.48 -13.22
CA ALA A 271 8.23 -11.91 -14.28
C ALA A 271 8.32 -10.37 -14.17
N PHE A 272 7.21 -9.69 -13.85
CA PHE A 272 7.22 -8.26 -13.54
C PHE A 272 8.04 -7.95 -12.28
N ALA A 273 7.87 -8.73 -11.22
CA ALA A 273 8.60 -8.54 -9.97
C ALA A 273 10.12 -8.64 -10.15
N GLN A 274 10.58 -9.57 -10.96
CA GLN A 274 11.99 -9.72 -11.32
C GLN A 274 12.52 -8.49 -12.07
N GLU A 275 11.75 -7.95 -13.01
CA GLU A 275 12.11 -6.71 -13.70
C GLU A 275 12.21 -5.53 -12.73
N TRP A 276 11.23 -5.36 -11.83
CA TRP A 276 11.27 -4.28 -10.84
C TRP A 276 12.48 -4.39 -9.92
N HIS A 277 12.81 -5.61 -9.49
CA HIS A 277 13.98 -5.86 -8.65
C HIS A 277 15.29 -5.53 -9.37
N LEU A 278 15.43 -5.92 -10.62
CA LEU A 278 16.59 -5.55 -11.46
C LEU A 278 16.75 -4.02 -11.60
N ARG A 279 15.66 -3.27 -11.56
CA ARG A 279 15.67 -1.80 -11.60
C ARG A 279 15.91 -1.14 -10.24
N GLY A 280 15.87 -1.90 -9.15
CA GLY A 280 16.22 -1.42 -7.82
C GLY A 280 15.12 -1.54 -6.75
N ALA A 281 13.98 -2.16 -7.04
CA ALA A 281 13.00 -2.48 -6.02
C ALA A 281 13.54 -3.55 -5.07
N THR A 282 13.36 -3.33 -3.77
CA THR A 282 13.85 -4.22 -2.69
C THR A 282 12.72 -4.74 -1.81
N ILE A 283 11.51 -4.22 -1.98
CA ILE A 283 10.31 -4.70 -1.28
C ILE A 283 9.24 -4.97 -2.35
N ILE A 284 8.74 -6.19 -2.41
CA ILE A 284 7.74 -6.57 -3.42
C ILE A 284 6.60 -7.34 -2.77
N GLY A 285 5.38 -6.95 -3.09
CA GLY A 285 4.14 -7.61 -2.69
C GLY A 285 3.07 -7.46 -3.74
N GLY A 286 1.81 -7.38 -3.32
CA GLY A 286 0.68 -7.22 -4.22
C GLY A 286 -0.44 -6.37 -3.67
N CYS A 287 -1.21 -5.77 -4.57
CA CYS A 287 -2.45 -5.06 -4.27
C CYS A 287 -3.66 -5.89 -4.74
N CYS A 288 -4.74 -5.24 -5.12
CA CYS A 288 -5.97 -5.89 -5.52
C CYS A 288 -5.77 -7.01 -6.55
N GLY A 289 -6.27 -8.20 -6.22
CA GLY A 289 -6.22 -9.39 -7.07
C GLY A 289 -4.93 -10.21 -6.99
N ILE A 290 -3.93 -9.74 -6.25
CA ILE A 290 -2.70 -10.49 -5.99
C ILE A 290 -2.88 -11.23 -4.66
N GLY A 291 -3.06 -12.55 -4.74
CA GLY A 291 -3.38 -13.42 -3.60
C GLY A 291 -2.18 -14.19 -3.05
N PRO A 292 -2.43 -15.09 -2.08
CA PRO A 292 -1.38 -15.88 -1.43
C PRO A 292 -0.48 -16.68 -2.39
N ASP A 293 -1.02 -17.21 -3.49
CA ASP A 293 -0.23 -17.96 -4.47
C ASP A 293 0.82 -17.09 -5.16
N HIS A 294 0.48 -15.83 -5.46
CA HIS A 294 1.43 -14.85 -6.00
C HIS A 294 2.54 -14.54 -4.98
N ILE A 295 2.15 -14.28 -3.72
CA ILE A 295 3.10 -14.00 -2.64
C ILE A 295 4.01 -15.21 -2.40
N LYS A 296 3.48 -16.43 -2.48
CA LYS A 296 4.27 -17.66 -2.41
C LYS A 296 5.31 -17.74 -3.52
N ALA A 297 4.93 -17.44 -4.77
CA ALA A 297 5.85 -17.42 -5.90
C ALA A 297 6.99 -16.40 -5.70
N LEU A 298 6.67 -15.20 -5.17
CA LEU A 298 7.68 -14.20 -4.81
C LEU A 298 8.63 -14.70 -3.70
N SER A 299 8.07 -15.34 -2.67
CA SER A 299 8.84 -15.87 -1.55
C SER A 299 9.76 -17.02 -1.97
N ASP A 300 9.29 -17.93 -2.84
CA ASP A 300 10.09 -19.02 -3.38
C ASP A 300 11.22 -18.50 -4.26
N TRP A 301 10.94 -17.51 -5.11
CA TRP A 301 11.98 -16.83 -5.88
C TRP A 301 13.02 -16.18 -4.97
N LYS A 302 12.59 -15.43 -3.96
CA LYS A 302 13.51 -14.83 -2.99
C LYS A 302 14.45 -15.87 -2.36
N ALA A 303 13.93 -17.04 -2.01
CA ALA A 303 14.72 -18.13 -1.42
C ALA A 303 15.77 -18.71 -2.41
N SER A 304 15.63 -18.44 -3.72
CA SER A 304 16.55 -18.89 -4.76
C SER A 304 17.64 -17.85 -5.11
N LEU A 305 17.52 -16.59 -4.60
CA LEU A 305 18.51 -15.53 -4.79
C LEU A 305 19.72 -15.72 -3.86
#